data_e8c3aa7e75fdb2881f7c4e3b73e56e20
#
_entry.id   e8c3aa7e75fdb2881f7c4e3b73e56e20
#
_cell.length_a   1.000
_cell.length_b   1.000
_cell.length_c   1.000
_cell.angle_alpha   90.00
_cell.angle_beta   90.00
_cell.angle_gamma   90.00
#
_symmetry.space_group_name_H-M   'P 1'
#
loop_
_entity.id
_entity.type
_entity.pdbx_description
1 polymer ?
#
loop_
_entity_poly.entity_id
_entity_poly.type
_entity_poly.pdbx_seq_one_letter_code
_entity_poly.pdbx_strand_id
1 'polypeptide(L)'
;MTAQTDVTENIRTRPIFIAIANQKGGVGKTTTVLNLGAALAAQGYRTLVVDLDLQANLTHCLVEPPRDDQPNMCEVILDEVSVAGVIVSTDTPNLFVAPAGESMANLEINLAAAIGREQALRTALQHAAVSEFDFVLMDNPPCLSLVTINSMVAADYIVVPVSCEYLPMLGLKWLLKSVEKVRARLHPNLKILGYLLTMYDRREGITTDVEEILREQFGDEMFTTVIRINTRHKSAPSERKTIFQYEHSRRGRGTEDFSALARELLKRLSLPARRSRRSAG
;
A
#
# COMPACT_ATOMS: atom_id res chain seq x y z
N MET A 1 32.28 24.27 -26.91
CA MET A 1 32.41 23.14 -25.96
C MET A 1 31.41 23.38 -24.86
N THR A 2 30.21 22.86 -25.02
CA THR A 2 29.11 22.96 -24.06
C THR A 2 29.15 21.72 -23.19
N ALA A 3 29.42 21.92 -21.91
CA ALA A 3 29.40 20.88 -20.89
C ALA A 3 27.96 20.36 -20.74
N GLN A 4 27.73 19.10 -21.09
CA GLN A 4 26.57 18.32 -20.70
C GLN A 4 26.68 18.07 -19.20
N THR A 5 25.84 18.72 -18.42
CA THR A 5 25.60 18.36 -17.02
C THR A 5 24.87 17.04 -17.01
N ASP A 6 25.59 15.97 -16.73
CA ASP A 6 25.02 14.69 -16.32
C ASP A 6 24.14 14.92 -15.09
N VAL A 7 22.84 14.78 -15.28
CA VAL A 7 21.89 14.66 -14.18
C VAL A 7 22.12 13.27 -13.59
N THR A 8 22.96 13.21 -12.57
CA THR A 8 23.16 12.01 -11.75
C THR A 8 21.80 11.50 -11.29
N GLU A 9 21.34 10.39 -11.87
CA GLU A 9 20.26 9.58 -11.31
C GLU A 9 20.60 9.33 -9.85
N ASN A 10 19.76 9.84 -8.98
CA ASN A 10 19.86 9.60 -7.53
C ASN A 10 19.50 8.12 -7.32
N ILE A 11 20.50 7.24 -7.42
CA ILE A 11 20.33 5.79 -7.26
C ILE A 11 19.98 5.57 -5.79
N ARG A 12 18.70 5.37 -5.51
CA ARG A 12 18.27 4.93 -4.18
C ARG A 12 18.85 3.56 -3.89
N THR A 13 19.44 3.43 -2.73
CA THR A 13 20.09 2.19 -2.29
C THR A 13 19.08 1.17 -1.72
N ARG A 14 17.82 1.54 -1.48
CA ARG A 14 16.78 0.65 -0.96
C ARG A 14 15.36 1.12 -1.36
N PRO A 15 14.37 0.20 -1.35
CA PRO A 15 12.96 0.52 -1.55
C PRO A 15 12.41 1.52 -0.52
N ILE A 16 11.28 2.17 -0.89
CA ILE A 16 10.43 2.88 0.06
C ILE A 16 9.32 1.95 0.49
N PHE A 17 9.21 1.74 1.79
CA PHE A 17 8.18 0.90 2.40
C PHE A 17 7.00 1.76 2.87
N ILE A 18 5.80 1.46 2.40
CA ILE A 18 4.58 2.21 2.74
C ILE A 18 3.52 1.23 3.25
N ALA A 19 3.11 1.41 4.50
CA ALA A 19 1.96 0.69 5.06
C ALA A 19 0.66 1.45 4.72
N ILE A 20 -0.32 0.76 4.17
CA ILE A 20 -1.67 1.30 4.01
C ILE A 20 -2.52 0.76 5.15
N ALA A 21 -2.83 1.60 6.14
CA ALA A 21 -3.40 1.16 7.40
C ALA A 21 -4.57 2.04 7.86
N ASN A 22 -5.65 1.39 8.29
CA ASN A 22 -6.75 1.96 9.06
C ASN A 22 -7.49 0.82 9.76
N GLN A 23 -7.94 1.03 10.99
CA GLN A 23 -8.67 0.02 11.77
C GLN A 23 -10.10 -0.21 11.28
N LYS A 24 -10.68 0.75 10.56
CA LYS A 24 -12.03 0.61 10.00
C LYS A 24 -11.97 -0.31 8.77
N GLY A 25 -12.86 -1.30 8.73
CA GLY A 25 -13.11 -2.12 7.53
C GLY A 25 -13.76 -1.29 6.44
N GLY A 26 -13.55 -1.68 5.17
CA GLY A 26 -14.24 -1.08 4.04
C GLY A 26 -13.76 0.33 3.62
N VAL A 27 -12.72 0.90 4.22
CA VAL A 27 -12.20 2.24 3.86
C VAL A 27 -11.34 2.27 2.60
N GLY A 28 -11.24 1.17 1.87
CA GLY A 28 -10.47 1.10 0.61
C GLY A 28 -8.97 0.88 0.77
N LYS A 29 -8.49 0.23 1.84
CA LYS A 29 -7.07 -0.14 2.01
C LYS A 29 -6.56 -0.96 0.83
N THR A 30 -7.13 -2.14 0.62
CA THR A 30 -6.78 -3.05 -0.48
C THR A 30 -6.92 -2.38 -1.84
N THR A 31 -8.01 -1.63 -2.07
CA THR A 31 -8.23 -0.86 -3.30
C THR A 31 -7.12 0.18 -3.52
N THR A 32 -6.64 0.80 -2.43
CA THR A 32 -5.55 1.78 -2.49
C THR A 32 -4.23 1.09 -2.81
N VAL A 33 -3.87 -0.01 -2.13
CA VAL A 33 -2.64 -0.77 -2.41
C VAL A 33 -2.61 -1.24 -3.86
N LEU A 34 -3.68 -1.91 -4.31
CA LEU A 34 -3.82 -2.43 -5.66
C LEU A 34 -3.59 -1.36 -6.72
N ASN A 35 -4.34 -0.26 -6.63
CA ASN A 35 -4.38 0.70 -7.72
C ASN A 35 -3.28 1.78 -7.61
N LEU A 36 -2.80 2.11 -6.41
CA LEU A 36 -1.60 2.93 -6.23
C LEU A 36 -0.36 2.17 -6.72
N GLY A 37 -0.27 0.86 -6.41
CA GLY A 37 0.79 -0.01 -6.92
C GLY A 37 0.82 -0.03 -8.45
N ALA A 38 -0.34 -0.22 -9.08
CA ALA A 38 -0.48 -0.17 -10.53
C ALA A 38 -0.16 1.22 -11.11
N ALA A 39 -0.53 2.31 -10.43
CA ALA A 39 -0.23 3.68 -10.86
C ALA A 39 1.29 3.98 -10.82
N LEU A 40 2.00 3.52 -9.79
CA LEU A 40 3.45 3.64 -9.68
C LEU A 40 4.16 2.79 -10.74
N ALA A 41 3.70 1.56 -10.94
CA ALA A 41 4.18 0.65 -11.98
C ALA A 41 4.01 1.25 -13.38
N ALA A 42 2.87 1.88 -13.67
CA ALA A 42 2.61 2.58 -14.93
C ALA A 42 3.53 3.79 -15.14
N GLN A 43 4.11 4.36 -14.09
CA GLN A 43 5.13 5.40 -14.14
C GLN A 43 6.57 4.84 -14.21
N GLY A 44 6.73 3.52 -14.37
CA GLY A 44 8.03 2.86 -14.54
C GLY A 44 8.75 2.52 -13.23
N TYR A 45 8.08 2.59 -12.08
CA TYR A 45 8.63 2.13 -10.80
C TYR A 45 8.37 0.63 -10.60
N ARG A 46 9.40 -0.16 -10.29
CA ARG A 46 9.22 -1.55 -9.86
C ARG A 46 8.55 -1.55 -8.50
N THR A 47 7.34 -2.05 -8.43
CA THR A 47 6.50 -1.98 -7.23
C THR A 47 6.12 -3.38 -6.77
N LEU A 48 6.43 -3.68 -5.52
CA LEU A 48 5.96 -4.87 -4.82
C LEU A 48 4.76 -4.48 -3.95
N VAL A 49 3.66 -5.21 -4.07
CA VAL A 49 2.56 -5.13 -3.12
C VAL A 49 2.58 -6.38 -2.24
N VAL A 50 2.40 -6.22 -0.93
CA VAL A 50 2.47 -7.30 0.06
C VAL A 50 1.10 -7.42 0.70
N ASP A 51 0.48 -8.59 0.60
CA ASP A 51 -0.80 -8.88 1.22
C ASP A 51 -0.57 -9.43 2.64
N LEU A 52 -1.08 -8.72 3.64
CA LEU A 52 -0.98 -9.07 5.05
C LEU A 52 -2.35 -9.36 5.69
N ASP A 53 -3.42 -9.32 4.89
CA ASP A 53 -4.77 -9.62 5.37
C ASP A 53 -5.06 -11.13 5.21
N LEU A 54 -5.54 -11.76 6.28
CA LEU A 54 -5.96 -13.18 6.26
C LEU A 54 -7.06 -13.46 5.22
N GLN A 55 -7.79 -12.42 4.78
CA GLN A 55 -8.79 -12.56 3.72
C GLN A 55 -8.18 -12.65 2.31
N ALA A 56 -6.88 -12.41 2.16
CA ALA A 56 -6.13 -12.46 0.91
C ALA A 56 -6.78 -11.68 -0.26
N ASN A 57 -7.50 -10.60 0.05
CA ASN A 57 -8.25 -9.85 -0.95
C ASN A 57 -7.36 -9.22 -2.02
N LEU A 58 -6.18 -8.71 -1.64
CA LEU A 58 -5.21 -8.15 -2.59
C LEU A 58 -4.67 -9.24 -3.52
N THR A 59 -4.36 -10.40 -2.96
CA THR A 59 -3.91 -11.60 -3.69
C THR A 59 -4.94 -12.00 -4.74
N HIS A 60 -6.20 -12.18 -4.33
CA HIS A 60 -7.31 -12.53 -5.22
C HIS A 60 -7.52 -11.54 -6.37
N CYS A 61 -7.19 -10.24 -6.16
CA CYS A 61 -7.30 -9.21 -7.19
C CYS A 61 -6.20 -9.29 -8.26
N LEU A 62 -5.06 -9.94 -7.98
CA LEU A 62 -3.87 -9.87 -8.84
C LEU A 62 -3.45 -11.21 -9.43
N VAL A 63 -3.58 -12.28 -8.64
CA VAL A 63 -3.08 -13.61 -9.01
C VAL A 63 -4.04 -14.70 -8.51
N GLU A 64 -3.82 -15.92 -8.96
CA GLU A 64 -4.42 -17.09 -8.31
C GLU A 64 -3.79 -17.24 -6.92
N PRO A 65 -4.59 -17.36 -5.84
CA PRO A 65 -4.05 -17.57 -4.50
C PRO A 65 -3.17 -18.82 -4.44
N PRO A 66 -2.12 -18.80 -3.59
CA PRO A 66 -1.32 -19.98 -3.35
C PRO A 66 -2.20 -21.12 -2.82
N ARG A 67 -1.94 -22.36 -3.26
CA ARG A 67 -2.57 -23.55 -2.69
C ARG A 67 -2.03 -23.80 -1.28
N ASP A 68 -2.71 -24.62 -0.50
CA ASP A 68 -2.36 -24.93 0.90
C ASP A 68 -0.94 -25.50 1.06
N ASP A 69 -0.42 -26.15 0.01
CA ASP A 69 0.93 -26.69 -0.04
C ASP A 69 2.00 -25.70 -0.54
N GLN A 70 1.62 -24.48 -0.87
CA GLN A 70 2.51 -23.44 -1.39
C GLN A 70 2.74 -22.35 -0.34
N PRO A 71 4.01 -21.93 -0.17
CA PRO A 71 4.33 -20.87 0.78
C PRO A 71 3.74 -19.52 0.36
N ASN A 72 3.44 -18.71 1.35
CA ASN A 72 2.91 -17.35 1.20
C ASN A 72 3.53 -16.43 2.28
N MET A 73 2.98 -15.25 2.50
CA MET A 73 3.53 -14.31 3.47
C MET A 73 3.49 -14.80 4.92
N CYS A 74 2.68 -15.80 5.27
CA CYS A 74 2.71 -16.39 6.62
C CYS A 74 4.05 -17.05 6.90
N GLU A 75 4.48 -17.97 6.04
CA GLU A 75 5.73 -18.72 6.20
C GLU A 75 6.96 -17.79 6.08
N VAL A 76 6.84 -16.72 5.28
CA VAL A 76 7.89 -15.68 5.18
C VAL A 76 8.06 -14.93 6.51
N ILE A 77 6.95 -14.52 7.14
CA ILE A 77 6.99 -13.78 8.41
C ILE A 77 7.44 -14.66 9.56
N LEU A 78 7.16 -15.97 9.50
CA LEU A 78 7.61 -16.96 10.47
C LEU A 78 9.07 -17.41 10.25
N ASP A 79 9.76 -16.85 9.24
CA ASP A 79 11.15 -17.21 8.87
C ASP A 79 11.33 -18.66 8.41
N GLU A 80 10.26 -19.26 7.88
CA GLU A 80 10.27 -20.64 7.37
C GLU A 80 10.71 -20.69 5.90
N VAL A 81 10.42 -19.63 5.14
CA VAL A 81 10.84 -19.48 3.74
C VAL A 81 11.29 -18.06 3.44
N SER A 82 12.17 -17.92 2.45
CA SER A 82 12.59 -16.61 1.96
C SER A 82 11.48 -15.89 1.22
N VAL A 83 11.36 -14.57 1.39
CA VAL A 83 10.42 -13.74 0.63
C VAL A 83 10.61 -13.86 -0.89
N ALA A 84 11.83 -14.13 -1.35
CA ALA A 84 12.10 -14.37 -2.77
C ALA A 84 11.34 -15.57 -3.35
N GLY A 85 11.03 -16.56 -2.52
CA GLY A 85 10.29 -17.77 -2.92
C GLY A 85 8.79 -17.55 -3.10
N VAL A 86 8.25 -16.42 -2.62
CA VAL A 86 6.81 -16.14 -2.68
C VAL A 86 6.46 -14.96 -3.59
N ILE A 87 7.43 -14.12 -3.98
CA ILE A 87 7.16 -12.98 -4.88
C ILE A 87 6.81 -13.50 -6.27
N VAL A 88 5.64 -13.09 -6.78
CA VAL A 88 5.18 -13.42 -8.13
C VAL A 88 4.94 -12.16 -8.96
N SER A 89 5.16 -12.26 -10.27
CA SER A 89 4.79 -11.21 -11.22
C SER A 89 3.28 -11.20 -11.43
N THR A 90 2.73 -10.02 -11.73
CA THR A 90 1.32 -9.88 -12.12
C THR A 90 1.19 -9.60 -13.62
N ASP A 91 -0.03 -9.60 -14.13
CA ASP A 91 -0.32 -9.18 -15.52
C ASP A 91 -0.12 -7.67 -15.76
N THR A 92 0.18 -6.90 -14.70
CA THR A 92 0.54 -5.48 -14.83
C THR A 92 2.06 -5.35 -14.85
N PRO A 93 2.67 -4.83 -15.94
CA PRO A 93 4.12 -4.65 -16.02
C PRO A 93 4.66 -3.82 -14.84
N ASN A 94 5.79 -4.21 -14.27
CA ASN A 94 6.44 -3.61 -13.11
C ASN A 94 5.66 -3.73 -11.77
N LEU A 95 4.54 -4.43 -11.73
CA LEU A 95 3.80 -4.72 -10.50
C LEU A 95 3.99 -6.20 -10.12
N PHE A 96 4.39 -6.43 -8.87
CA PHE A 96 4.63 -7.74 -8.29
C PHE A 96 3.83 -7.87 -7.00
N VAL A 97 3.51 -9.09 -6.61
CA VAL A 97 2.80 -9.36 -5.36
C VAL A 97 3.53 -10.42 -4.54
N ALA A 98 3.60 -10.20 -3.23
CA ALA A 98 3.88 -11.24 -2.24
C ALA A 98 2.53 -11.63 -1.62
N PRO A 99 1.99 -12.81 -1.97
CA PRO A 99 0.62 -13.17 -1.68
C PRO A 99 0.41 -13.61 -0.24
N ALA A 100 -0.81 -13.39 0.27
CA ALA A 100 -1.34 -14.07 1.45
C ALA A 100 -1.99 -15.41 1.03
N GLY A 101 -2.12 -16.32 1.99
CA GLY A 101 -2.80 -17.60 1.83
C GLY A 101 -3.58 -17.98 3.10
N GLU A 102 -4.17 -19.18 3.13
CA GLU A 102 -5.00 -19.63 4.26
C GLU A 102 -4.22 -19.72 5.59
N SER A 103 -2.91 -20.02 5.53
CA SER A 103 -2.04 -20.09 6.72
C SER A 103 -1.96 -18.76 7.50
N MET A 104 -2.25 -17.62 6.87
CA MET A 104 -2.32 -16.31 7.53
C MET A 104 -3.29 -16.29 8.73
N ALA A 105 -4.31 -17.15 8.74
CA ALA A 105 -5.25 -17.25 9.86
C ALA A 105 -4.57 -17.64 11.18
N ASN A 106 -3.46 -18.37 11.13
CA ASN A 106 -2.69 -18.82 12.29
C ASN A 106 -1.47 -17.94 12.60
N LEU A 107 -1.16 -16.97 11.76
CA LEU A 107 0.05 -16.17 11.87
C LEU A 107 0.20 -15.47 13.23
N GLU A 108 -0.85 -14.85 13.74
CA GLU A 108 -0.77 -14.13 15.02
C GLU A 108 -0.51 -15.06 16.20
N ILE A 109 -1.09 -16.26 16.19
CA ILE A 109 -0.89 -17.25 17.26
C ILE A 109 0.57 -17.72 17.22
N ASN A 110 1.11 -18.02 16.05
CA ASN A 110 2.46 -18.49 15.87
C ASN A 110 3.49 -17.40 16.22
N LEU A 111 3.25 -16.16 15.80
CA LEU A 111 4.10 -15.02 16.14
C LEU A 111 4.09 -14.66 17.63
N ALA A 112 3.00 -14.93 18.34
CA ALA A 112 2.85 -14.50 19.74
C ALA A 112 3.98 -15.02 20.65
N ALA A 113 4.53 -16.20 20.34
CA ALA A 113 5.62 -16.83 21.09
C ALA A 113 7.02 -16.51 20.54
N ALA A 114 7.12 -15.86 19.38
CA ALA A 114 8.41 -15.60 18.73
C ALA A 114 9.19 -14.45 19.41
N ILE A 115 10.49 -14.60 19.51
CA ILE A 115 11.39 -13.54 19.99
C ILE A 115 11.51 -12.50 18.85
N GLY A 116 11.36 -11.20 19.19
CA GLY A 116 11.41 -10.14 18.17
C GLY A 116 10.19 -10.10 17.25
N ARG A 117 9.08 -10.68 17.67
CA ARG A 117 7.84 -10.83 16.92
C ARG A 117 7.31 -9.55 16.28
N GLU A 118 7.61 -8.37 16.84
CA GLU A 118 7.21 -7.09 16.28
C GLU A 118 8.08 -6.64 15.09
N GLN A 119 9.23 -7.30 14.85
CA GLN A 119 10.19 -6.99 13.78
C GLN A 119 10.28 -8.09 12.71
N ALA A 120 9.50 -9.15 12.83
CA ALA A 120 9.56 -10.32 11.96
C ALA A 120 9.40 -9.94 10.47
N LEU A 121 8.39 -9.16 10.13
CA LEU A 121 8.17 -8.69 8.76
C LEU A 121 9.32 -7.79 8.26
N ARG A 122 9.82 -6.89 9.12
CA ARG A 122 10.96 -6.03 8.75
C ARG A 122 12.19 -6.87 8.42
N THR A 123 12.48 -7.87 9.23
CA THR A 123 13.61 -8.80 9.00
C THR A 123 13.43 -9.57 7.70
N ALA A 124 12.25 -10.13 7.47
CA ALA A 124 11.92 -10.87 6.26
C ALA A 124 12.05 -10.03 4.98
N LEU A 125 11.65 -8.74 5.04
CA LEU A 125 11.73 -7.82 3.90
C LEU A 125 13.13 -7.21 3.68
N GLN A 126 14.11 -7.44 4.57
CA GLN A 126 15.51 -7.05 4.36
C GLN A 126 16.28 -8.01 3.44
N HIS A 127 15.60 -8.71 2.55
CA HIS A 127 16.19 -9.64 1.60
C HIS A 127 16.62 -8.95 0.30
N ALA A 128 17.70 -9.46 -0.32
CA ALA A 128 18.25 -8.89 -1.55
C ALA A 128 17.22 -8.78 -2.70
N ALA A 129 16.33 -9.76 -2.84
CA ALA A 129 15.26 -9.71 -3.85
C ALA A 129 14.31 -8.52 -3.68
N VAL A 130 14.10 -8.05 -2.44
CA VAL A 130 13.26 -6.88 -2.17
C VAL A 130 13.96 -5.59 -2.55
N SER A 131 15.30 -5.54 -2.47
CA SER A 131 16.07 -4.35 -2.85
C SER A 131 15.99 -3.98 -4.34
N GLU A 132 15.50 -4.90 -5.18
CA GLU A 132 15.26 -4.63 -6.60
C GLU A 132 14.03 -3.75 -6.87
N PHE A 133 13.16 -3.55 -5.88
CA PHE A 133 11.97 -2.72 -6.01
C PHE A 133 12.26 -1.26 -5.65
N ASP A 134 11.49 -0.36 -6.23
CA ASP A 134 11.49 1.06 -5.87
C ASP A 134 10.52 1.32 -4.70
N PHE A 135 9.38 0.60 -4.70
CA PHE A 135 8.33 0.71 -3.69
C PHE A 135 7.88 -0.67 -3.19
N VAL A 136 7.61 -0.74 -1.91
CA VAL A 136 6.91 -1.86 -1.27
C VAL A 136 5.67 -1.30 -0.57
N LEU A 137 4.48 -1.67 -1.04
CA LEU A 137 3.20 -1.25 -0.45
C LEU A 137 2.60 -2.43 0.31
N MET A 138 2.25 -2.23 1.58
CA MET A 138 1.72 -3.29 2.45
C MET A 138 0.23 -3.08 2.71
N ASP A 139 -0.60 -4.07 2.34
CA ASP A 139 -2.02 -4.10 2.64
C ASP A 139 -2.27 -4.72 4.01
N ASN A 140 -2.92 -3.99 4.89
CA ASN A 140 -3.10 -4.37 6.28
C ASN A 140 -4.54 -4.80 6.58
N PRO A 141 -4.74 -5.77 7.49
CA PRO A 141 -6.06 -6.15 7.97
C PRO A 141 -6.79 -4.97 8.64
N PRO A 142 -8.13 -5.04 8.77
CA PRO A 142 -8.94 -3.97 9.37
C PRO A 142 -8.92 -4.00 10.92
N CYS A 143 -7.78 -4.28 11.52
CA CYS A 143 -7.61 -4.33 12.97
C CYS A 143 -6.20 -3.90 13.36
N LEU A 144 -6.03 -3.55 14.64
CA LEU A 144 -4.70 -3.31 15.19
C LEU A 144 -4.16 -4.59 15.80
N SER A 145 -3.68 -5.45 14.94
CA SER A 145 -3.11 -6.73 15.29
C SER A 145 -1.58 -6.69 15.34
N LEU A 146 -0.96 -7.78 15.74
CA LEU A 146 0.50 -7.93 15.70
C LEU A 146 1.03 -7.83 14.25
N VAL A 147 0.28 -8.27 13.26
CA VAL A 147 0.59 -8.13 11.83
C VAL A 147 0.62 -6.65 11.43
N THR A 148 -0.37 -5.86 11.84
CA THR A 148 -0.39 -4.42 11.57
C THR A 148 0.78 -3.69 12.26
N ILE A 149 1.15 -4.09 13.47
CA ILE A 149 2.34 -3.56 14.16
C ILE A 149 3.60 -3.90 13.37
N ASN A 150 3.75 -5.13 12.89
CA ASN A 150 4.87 -5.55 12.04
C ASN A 150 4.97 -4.70 10.77
N SER A 151 3.84 -4.45 10.12
CA SER A 151 3.79 -3.59 8.94
C SER A 151 4.25 -2.16 9.26
N MET A 152 3.81 -1.58 10.37
CA MET A 152 4.26 -0.26 10.82
C MET A 152 5.76 -0.23 11.15
N VAL A 153 6.29 -1.30 11.74
CA VAL A 153 7.73 -1.41 12.07
C VAL A 153 8.57 -1.56 10.80
N ALA A 154 8.07 -2.23 9.78
CA ALA A 154 8.75 -2.39 8.50
C ALA A 154 8.66 -1.13 7.60
N ALA A 155 7.63 -0.29 7.78
CA ALA A 155 7.35 0.85 6.91
C ALA A 155 8.21 2.09 7.20
N ASP A 156 8.59 2.83 6.16
CA ASP A 156 9.08 4.22 6.28
C ASP A 156 7.92 5.18 6.51
N TYR A 157 6.80 4.90 5.83
CA TYR A 157 5.62 5.77 5.81
C TYR A 157 4.32 4.99 5.99
N ILE A 158 3.32 5.69 6.52
CA ILE A 158 1.93 5.21 6.54
C ILE A 158 1.10 6.14 5.66
N VAL A 159 0.28 5.57 4.78
CA VAL A 159 -0.86 6.24 4.13
C VAL A 159 -2.12 5.75 4.82
N VAL A 160 -2.97 6.68 5.23
CA VAL A 160 -4.19 6.40 5.98
C VAL A 160 -5.43 6.69 5.12
N PRO A 161 -6.03 5.67 4.48
CA PRO A 161 -7.31 5.84 3.81
C PRO A 161 -8.42 6.14 4.81
N VAL A 162 -9.24 7.15 4.53
CA VAL A 162 -10.37 7.58 5.38
C VAL A 162 -11.61 7.70 4.50
N SER A 163 -12.64 6.92 4.78
CA SER A 163 -13.92 7.05 4.07
C SER A 163 -14.69 8.28 4.54
N CYS A 164 -15.35 8.96 3.59
CA CYS A 164 -16.19 10.14 3.87
C CYS A 164 -17.57 9.77 4.47
N GLU A 165 -17.62 8.73 5.31
CA GLU A 165 -18.82 8.31 6.04
C GLU A 165 -18.83 8.88 7.45
N TYR A 166 -19.99 8.85 8.11
CA TYR A 166 -20.13 9.29 9.50
C TYR A 166 -19.19 8.54 10.45
N LEU A 167 -18.47 9.27 11.35
CA LEU A 167 -17.54 8.77 12.38
C LEU A 167 -16.15 8.22 11.91
N PRO A 168 -15.42 8.88 11.01
CA PRO A 168 -14.04 8.44 10.72
C PRO A 168 -13.09 8.69 11.90
N MET A 169 -13.40 9.67 12.78
CA MET A 169 -12.51 10.19 13.82
C MET A 169 -12.17 9.17 14.93
N LEU A 170 -13.10 8.29 15.30
CA LEU A 170 -12.82 7.30 16.35
C LEU A 170 -11.76 6.28 15.92
N GLY A 171 -11.86 5.77 14.71
CA GLY A 171 -10.88 4.84 14.15
C GLY A 171 -9.49 5.48 13.99
N LEU A 172 -9.44 6.74 13.56
CA LEU A 172 -8.20 7.50 13.45
C LEU A 172 -7.51 7.70 14.80
N LYS A 173 -8.25 8.05 15.85
CA LYS A 173 -7.69 8.22 17.19
C LYS A 173 -6.95 6.98 17.71
N TRP A 174 -7.51 5.79 17.49
CA TRP A 174 -6.88 4.54 17.89
C TRP A 174 -5.64 4.23 17.02
N LEU A 175 -5.73 4.45 15.72
CA LEU A 175 -4.57 4.29 14.81
C LEU A 175 -3.42 5.21 15.23
N LEU A 176 -3.69 6.50 15.46
CA LEU A 176 -2.67 7.48 15.87
C LEU A 176 -2.01 7.10 17.18
N LYS A 177 -2.77 6.69 18.20
CA LYS A 177 -2.19 6.17 19.45
C LYS A 177 -1.26 4.99 19.23
N SER A 178 -1.55 4.16 18.25
CA SER A 178 -0.73 2.99 17.94
C SER A 178 0.54 3.38 17.19
N VAL A 179 0.43 4.32 16.25
CA VAL A 179 1.60 4.92 15.59
C VAL A 179 2.53 5.57 16.61
N GLU A 180 1.99 6.31 17.59
CA GLU A 180 2.79 6.90 18.67
C GLU A 180 3.51 5.84 19.51
N LYS A 181 2.83 4.74 19.88
CA LYS A 181 3.46 3.62 20.61
C LYS A 181 4.56 2.94 19.79
N VAL A 182 4.33 2.72 18.49
CA VAL A 182 5.34 2.16 17.59
C VAL A 182 6.54 3.10 17.48
N ARG A 183 6.32 4.40 17.29
CA ARG A 183 7.39 5.41 17.27
C ARG A 183 8.19 5.43 18.56
N ALA A 184 7.53 5.40 19.69
CA ALA A 184 8.18 5.51 20.99
C ALA A 184 9.02 4.29 21.37
N ARG A 185 8.70 3.10 20.87
CA ARG A 185 9.28 1.85 21.35
C ARG A 185 10.01 1.01 20.31
N LEU A 186 9.59 1.07 19.03
CA LEU A 186 10.01 0.13 18.01
C LEU A 186 10.61 0.82 16.78
N HIS A 187 10.04 1.93 16.32
CA HIS A 187 10.46 2.59 15.07
C HIS A 187 10.30 4.13 15.12
N PRO A 188 11.26 4.86 15.72
CA PRO A 188 11.16 6.32 15.90
C PRO A 188 11.01 7.13 14.60
N ASN A 189 11.49 6.58 13.48
CA ASN A 189 11.49 7.27 12.19
C ASN A 189 10.23 7.04 11.36
N LEU A 190 9.25 6.26 11.83
CA LEU A 190 7.98 6.03 11.15
C LEU A 190 7.22 7.36 10.97
N LYS A 191 6.79 7.66 9.74
CA LYS A 191 6.07 8.90 9.41
C LYS A 191 4.69 8.60 8.81
N ILE A 192 3.72 9.44 9.10
CA ILE A 192 2.48 9.47 8.33
C ILE A 192 2.77 10.30 7.09
N LEU A 193 2.63 9.71 5.90
CA LEU A 193 2.80 10.39 4.62
C LEU A 193 1.59 11.24 4.29
N GLY A 194 0.42 10.78 4.70
CA GLY A 194 -0.80 11.55 4.60
C GLY A 194 -2.08 10.74 4.80
N TYR A 195 -3.17 11.48 4.96
CA TYR A 195 -4.54 10.96 5.04
C TYR A 195 -5.21 11.10 3.67
N LEU A 196 -5.77 10.01 3.17
CA LEU A 196 -6.38 9.93 1.84
C LEU A 196 -7.89 9.77 1.98
N LEU A 197 -8.65 10.78 1.51
CA LEU A 197 -10.10 10.66 1.42
C LEU A 197 -10.47 9.65 0.34
N THR A 198 -11.29 8.67 0.73
CA THR A 198 -11.81 7.61 -0.14
C THR A 198 -13.33 7.61 -0.12
N MET A 199 -13.95 6.92 -1.09
CA MET A 199 -15.41 6.90 -1.24
C MET A 199 -16.00 8.31 -1.29
N TYR A 200 -15.30 9.20 -1.96
CA TYR A 200 -15.65 10.61 -2.02
C TYR A 200 -16.78 10.84 -3.03
N ASP A 201 -17.89 11.37 -2.56
CA ASP A 201 -19.00 11.85 -3.42
C ASP A 201 -19.36 13.30 -3.03
N ARG A 202 -18.92 14.26 -3.84
CA ARG A 202 -19.16 15.68 -3.61
C ARG A 202 -20.64 16.09 -3.55
N ARG A 203 -21.55 15.23 -4.03
CA ARG A 203 -23.00 15.48 -4.01
C ARG A 203 -23.60 15.23 -2.64
N GLU A 204 -22.90 14.52 -1.77
CA GLU A 204 -23.34 14.20 -0.42
C GLU A 204 -22.80 15.26 0.56
N GLY A 205 -23.70 15.94 1.27
CA GLY A 205 -23.31 16.96 2.25
C GLY A 205 -22.36 16.43 3.32
N ILE A 206 -22.61 15.19 3.80
CA ILE A 206 -21.74 14.53 4.79
C ILE A 206 -20.27 14.42 4.33
N THR A 207 -20.04 14.23 3.04
CA THR A 207 -18.68 14.16 2.47
C THR A 207 -17.94 15.48 2.64
N THR A 208 -18.63 16.59 2.41
CA THR A 208 -18.05 17.94 2.56
C THR A 208 -17.76 18.26 4.02
N ASP A 209 -18.71 17.91 4.92
CA ASP A 209 -18.53 18.14 6.36
C ASP A 209 -17.35 17.33 6.92
N VAL A 210 -17.22 16.06 6.53
CA VAL A 210 -16.10 15.21 6.93
C VAL A 210 -14.78 15.73 6.37
N GLU A 211 -14.76 16.15 5.11
CA GLU A 211 -13.56 16.74 4.49
C GLU A 211 -13.11 17.99 5.24
N GLU A 212 -14.02 18.92 5.57
CA GLU A 212 -13.72 20.15 6.32
C GLU A 212 -13.09 19.83 7.68
N ILE A 213 -13.72 18.96 8.47
CA ILE A 213 -13.23 18.56 9.79
C ILE A 213 -11.81 17.96 9.69
N LEU A 214 -11.58 17.08 8.71
CA LEU A 214 -10.28 16.40 8.56
C LEU A 214 -9.22 17.38 8.08
N ARG A 215 -9.54 18.30 7.16
CA ARG A 215 -8.60 19.33 6.69
C ARG A 215 -8.27 20.35 7.77
N GLU A 216 -9.24 20.71 8.63
CA GLU A 216 -8.99 21.57 9.79
C GLU A 216 -8.03 20.89 10.78
N GLN A 217 -8.19 19.58 11.00
CA GLN A 217 -7.40 18.84 11.98
C GLN A 217 -6.01 18.46 11.48
N PHE A 218 -5.87 18.05 10.21
CA PHE A 218 -4.64 17.47 9.65
C PHE A 218 -3.94 18.35 8.62
N GLY A 219 -4.57 19.43 8.16
CA GLY A 219 -3.96 20.43 7.28
C GLY A 219 -3.23 19.83 6.08
N ASP A 220 -1.94 20.15 5.98
CA ASP A 220 -1.08 19.71 4.88
C ASP A 220 -0.78 18.19 4.88
N GLU A 221 -1.06 17.48 5.97
CA GLU A 221 -0.98 16.03 6.00
C GLU A 221 -2.09 15.37 5.18
N MET A 222 -3.20 16.08 4.90
CA MET A 222 -4.22 15.57 3.97
C MET A 222 -3.69 15.53 2.54
N PHE A 223 -3.94 14.41 1.83
CA PHE A 223 -3.77 14.43 0.37
C PHE A 223 -4.76 15.41 -0.26
N THR A 224 -4.29 16.15 -1.25
CA THR A 224 -5.17 17.00 -2.09
C THR A 224 -6.04 16.12 -2.98
N THR A 225 -5.47 15.01 -3.43
CA THR A 225 -6.17 13.98 -4.21
C THR A 225 -7.17 13.23 -3.34
N VAL A 226 -8.36 12.99 -3.89
CA VAL A 226 -9.40 12.15 -3.29
C VAL A 226 -9.71 10.96 -4.21
N ILE A 227 -10.13 9.83 -3.64
CA ILE A 227 -10.60 8.67 -4.41
C ILE A 227 -12.12 8.69 -4.43
N ARG A 228 -12.69 9.04 -5.59
CA ARG A 228 -14.12 9.17 -5.79
C ARG A 228 -14.83 7.81 -5.79
N ILE A 229 -16.09 7.78 -5.38
CA ILE A 229 -16.94 6.59 -5.54
C ILE A 229 -16.96 6.18 -7.02
N ASN A 230 -16.61 4.91 -7.26
CA ASN A 230 -16.64 4.32 -8.59
C ASN A 230 -16.97 2.82 -8.48
N THR A 231 -18.09 2.42 -9.08
CA THR A 231 -18.53 1.02 -9.09
C THR A 231 -17.53 0.08 -9.74
N ARG A 232 -16.69 0.60 -10.64
CA ARG A 232 -15.63 -0.18 -11.31
C ARG A 232 -14.57 -0.68 -10.33
N HIS A 233 -14.35 -0.02 -9.19
CA HIS A 233 -13.47 -0.52 -8.12
C HIS A 233 -14.00 -1.80 -7.48
N LYS A 234 -15.33 -2.05 -7.56
CA LYS A 234 -15.94 -3.30 -7.09
C LYS A 234 -15.91 -4.39 -8.17
N SER A 235 -16.01 -4.00 -9.45
CA SER A 235 -16.08 -4.95 -10.56
C SER A 235 -14.70 -5.39 -11.07
N ALA A 236 -13.69 -4.51 -11.09
CA ALA A 236 -12.36 -4.84 -11.58
C ALA A 236 -11.71 -6.03 -10.84
N PRO A 237 -11.79 -6.15 -9.49
CA PRO A 237 -11.27 -7.29 -8.76
C PRO A 237 -11.86 -8.64 -9.16
N SER A 238 -13.16 -8.70 -9.52
CA SER A 238 -13.80 -9.96 -9.94
C SER A 238 -13.23 -10.51 -11.27
N GLU A 239 -12.56 -9.65 -12.04
CA GLU A 239 -11.84 -10.02 -13.27
C GLU A 239 -10.33 -10.10 -13.06
N ARG A 240 -9.84 -10.03 -11.81
CA ARG A 240 -8.40 -9.95 -11.47
C ARG A 240 -7.68 -8.84 -12.23
N LYS A 241 -8.32 -7.67 -12.30
CA LYS A 241 -7.79 -6.49 -13.00
C LYS A 241 -7.59 -5.33 -12.04
N THR A 242 -6.52 -4.59 -12.25
CA THR A 242 -6.39 -3.25 -11.70
C THR A 242 -7.37 -2.31 -12.40
N ILE A 243 -7.64 -1.14 -11.80
CA ILE A 243 -8.51 -0.16 -12.45
C ILE A 243 -7.96 0.31 -13.80
N PHE A 244 -6.65 0.30 -13.98
CA PHE A 244 -5.96 0.67 -15.22
C PHE A 244 -6.20 -0.32 -16.35
N GLN A 245 -6.29 -1.61 -16.04
CA GLN A 245 -6.63 -2.67 -16.99
C GLN A 245 -8.13 -2.69 -17.29
N TYR A 246 -8.97 -2.44 -16.27
CA TYR A 246 -10.41 -2.54 -16.38
C TYR A 246 -11.04 -1.35 -17.13
N GLU A 247 -10.56 -0.14 -16.92
CA GLU A 247 -11.14 1.05 -17.55
C GLU A 247 -10.72 1.23 -19.01
N HIS A 248 -9.81 0.42 -19.56
CA HIS A 248 -9.33 0.46 -20.96
C HIS A 248 -9.01 1.86 -21.52
N SER A 249 -9.12 2.89 -20.69
CA SER A 249 -8.98 4.29 -21.05
C SER A 249 -8.21 5.03 -19.96
N ARG A 250 -7.21 5.83 -20.37
CA ARG A 250 -6.50 6.74 -19.46
C ARG A 250 -7.40 7.86 -18.91
N ARG A 251 -8.66 7.94 -19.35
CA ARG A 251 -9.67 8.93 -18.94
C ARG A 251 -10.78 8.34 -18.07
N GLY A 252 -10.58 7.13 -17.56
CA GLY A 252 -11.49 6.57 -16.57
C GLY A 252 -11.32 7.27 -15.22
N ARG A 253 -12.43 7.49 -14.49
CA ARG A 253 -12.42 8.19 -13.21
C ARG A 253 -11.45 7.56 -12.19
N GLY A 254 -11.45 6.23 -12.09
CA GLY A 254 -10.55 5.53 -11.17
C GLY A 254 -9.09 5.64 -11.60
N THR A 255 -8.81 5.51 -12.89
CA THR A 255 -7.47 5.70 -13.46
C THR A 255 -6.95 7.14 -13.23
N GLU A 256 -7.83 8.16 -13.35
CA GLU A 256 -7.47 9.55 -13.08
C GLU A 256 -7.11 9.77 -11.62
N ASP A 257 -7.95 9.28 -10.68
CA ASP A 257 -7.77 9.47 -9.24
C ASP A 257 -6.46 8.81 -8.77
N PHE A 258 -6.22 7.55 -9.11
CA PHE A 258 -4.99 6.87 -8.70
C PHE A 258 -3.74 7.38 -9.41
N SER A 259 -3.85 7.86 -10.65
CA SER A 259 -2.74 8.54 -11.32
C SER A 259 -2.40 9.89 -10.64
N ALA A 260 -3.41 10.62 -10.16
CA ALA A 260 -3.20 11.85 -9.40
C ALA A 260 -2.57 11.55 -8.04
N LEU A 261 -3.06 10.52 -7.33
CA LEU A 261 -2.50 10.08 -6.05
C LEU A 261 -1.03 9.69 -6.17
N ALA A 262 -0.67 8.90 -7.20
CA ALA A 262 0.71 8.51 -7.42
C ALA A 262 1.61 9.72 -7.67
N ARG A 263 1.17 10.69 -8.47
CA ARG A 263 1.94 11.93 -8.70
C ARG A 263 2.11 12.76 -7.41
N GLU A 264 1.06 12.89 -6.61
CA GLU A 264 1.11 13.61 -5.34
C GLU A 264 2.02 12.90 -4.34
N LEU A 265 1.94 11.57 -4.25
CA LEU A 265 2.81 10.75 -3.41
C LEU A 265 4.29 10.94 -3.80
N LEU A 266 4.62 10.85 -5.09
CA LEU A 266 5.97 11.07 -5.57
C LEU A 266 6.47 12.48 -5.24
N LYS A 267 5.62 13.50 -5.37
CA LYS A 267 5.95 14.89 -4.98
C LYS A 267 6.24 15.00 -3.48
N ARG A 268 5.42 14.40 -2.61
CA ARG A 268 5.64 14.38 -1.16
C ARG A 268 6.95 13.67 -0.78
N LEU A 269 7.34 12.67 -1.54
CA LEU A 269 8.60 11.94 -1.37
C LEU A 269 9.79 12.58 -2.09
N SER A 270 9.59 13.72 -2.76
CA SER A 270 10.61 14.42 -3.57
C SER A 270 11.22 13.52 -4.66
N LEU A 271 10.39 12.69 -5.29
CA LEU A 271 10.78 11.77 -6.36
C LEU A 271 10.35 12.28 -7.74
N PRO A 272 11.18 12.09 -8.77
CA PRO A 272 10.82 12.45 -10.14
C PRO A 272 9.73 11.51 -10.68
N ALA A 273 8.88 12.02 -11.57
CA ALA A 273 8.07 11.14 -12.41
C ALA A 273 8.99 10.46 -13.43
N ARG A 274 9.05 9.13 -13.43
CA ARG A 274 9.79 8.38 -14.46
C ARG A 274 8.92 8.30 -15.73
N ARG A 275 9.53 8.47 -16.91
CA ARG A 275 8.85 8.17 -18.16
C ARG A 275 8.82 6.65 -18.33
N SER A 276 7.64 6.06 -18.55
CA SER A 276 7.56 4.64 -18.89
C SER A 276 8.49 4.39 -20.08
N ARG A 277 9.49 3.53 -19.93
CA ARG A 277 10.21 2.99 -21.09
C ARG A 277 9.15 2.24 -21.89
N ARG A 278 8.75 2.80 -23.05
CA ARG A 278 7.99 2.03 -24.04
C ARG A 278 8.82 0.81 -24.32
N SER A 279 8.29 -0.37 -24.06
CA SER A 279 8.85 -1.61 -24.60
C SER A 279 8.99 -1.38 -26.11
N ALA A 280 10.23 -1.31 -26.58
CA ALA A 280 10.51 -1.47 -28.00
C ALA A 280 10.02 -2.87 -28.36
N GLY A 281 8.93 -2.92 -29.14
CA GLY A 281 8.35 -4.12 -29.69
C GLY A 281 9.24 -4.76 -30.74
#